data_79cfc18e7000ec4a48229d9eb0ffd398
#
_entry.id   79cfc18e7000ec4a48229d9eb0ffd398
#
_cell.length_a   1.000
_cell.length_b   1.000
_cell.length_c   1.000
_cell.angle_alpha   90.00
_cell.angle_beta   90.00
_cell.angle_gamma   90.00
#
_symmetry.space_group_name_H-M   'P 1'
#
loop_
_entity.id
_entity.type
_entity.pdbx_description
1 polymer ?
#
loop_
_entity_poly.entity_id
_entity_poly.type
_entity_poly.pdbx_seq_one_letter_code
_entity_poly.pdbx_strand_id
1 'polypeptide(L)'
;QLNAEMIHVMPPRPEWIRTDIKAAAIDDGKLTGLSLPDKQLLDKVRGAFLVQNWVASVSRVAKRADGVDVVLVYRRPVAMVEVIQGEPGLLPIDADAVCLPPEDFDPTQVDDFLRVMADNSGPAGPIGTYWGDERIRGGASIAAQLSTLPWKQLDLYRIRTRTSGGSRGEGPYQYDLVTRDLFLIHWGFPPGQEADGEASASTKLAHLVTFAEKHGSLVGEDVKGQELDLTDPQGARLVRRP
;
A
#
# COMPACT_ATOMS: atom_id res chain seq x y z
N GLN A 1 32.29 -17.51 15.34
CA GLN A 1 31.34 -17.81 14.24
C GLN A 1 30.01 -17.15 14.55
N LEU A 2 29.31 -16.63 13.53
CA LEU A 2 27.99 -16.01 13.66
C LEU A 2 26.94 -17.07 13.98
N ASN A 3 26.04 -16.76 14.90
CA ASN A 3 24.84 -17.55 15.19
C ASN A 3 23.60 -16.64 15.26
N ALA A 4 22.42 -17.22 15.39
CA ALA A 4 21.16 -16.49 15.38
C ALA A 4 21.04 -15.46 16.52
N GLU A 5 21.58 -15.74 17.71
CA GLU A 5 21.52 -14.85 18.88
C GLU A 5 22.37 -13.60 18.69
N MET A 6 23.45 -13.70 17.89
CA MET A 6 24.35 -12.60 17.59
C MET A 6 23.81 -11.64 16.51
N ILE A 7 22.66 -11.92 15.88
CA ILE A 7 22.02 -11.04 14.90
C ILE A 7 20.91 -10.27 15.61
N HIS A 8 21.10 -8.97 15.76
CA HIS A 8 20.16 -8.07 16.42
C HIS A 8 19.41 -7.25 15.38
N VAL A 9 18.11 -7.52 15.25
CA VAL A 9 17.25 -6.84 14.27
C VAL A 9 16.47 -5.71 14.92
N MET A 10 16.48 -4.55 14.32
CA MET A 10 15.78 -3.34 14.76
C MET A 10 15.06 -2.66 13.59
N PRO A 11 13.89 -2.03 13.81
CA PRO A 11 13.05 -2.19 14.99
C PRO A 11 12.56 -3.63 15.15
N PRO A 12 11.90 -3.98 16.26
CA PRO A 12 11.25 -5.28 16.40
C PRO A 12 10.20 -5.46 15.31
N ARG A 13 9.94 -6.72 14.98
CA ARG A 13 8.95 -7.10 13.96
C ARG A 13 7.58 -6.51 14.30
N PRO A 14 6.92 -5.78 13.37
CA PRO A 14 5.55 -5.28 13.54
C PRO A 14 4.53 -6.42 13.72
N GLU A 15 3.42 -6.11 14.39
CA GLU A 15 2.37 -7.09 14.71
C GLU A 15 1.66 -7.66 13.47
N TRP A 16 1.58 -6.88 12.37
CA TRP A 16 0.97 -7.33 11.11
C TRP A 16 1.81 -8.35 10.35
N ILE A 17 3.04 -8.62 10.75
CA ILE A 17 3.91 -9.63 10.13
C ILE A 17 3.95 -10.84 11.04
N ARG A 18 3.45 -11.99 10.55
CA ARG A 18 3.49 -13.27 11.28
C ARG A 18 4.77 -14.04 11.02
N THR A 19 5.30 -13.93 9.81
CA THR A 19 6.55 -14.57 9.39
C THR A 19 7.73 -14.15 10.27
N ASP A 20 8.54 -15.12 10.70
CA ASP A 20 9.81 -14.82 11.38
C ASP A 20 10.89 -14.44 10.36
N ILE A 21 10.94 -13.13 10.04
CA ILE A 21 11.88 -12.57 9.05
C ILE A 21 13.34 -12.85 9.42
N LYS A 22 13.67 -12.83 10.73
CA LYS A 22 15.03 -13.08 11.18
C LYS A 22 15.44 -14.54 10.93
N ALA A 23 14.59 -15.49 11.29
CA ALA A 23 14.83 -16.89 11.02
C ALA A 23 14.93 -17.16 9.52
N ALA A 24 13.98 -16.66 8.72
CA ALA A 24 13.99 -16.79 7.27
C ALA A 24 15.28 -16.24 6.64
N ALA A 25 15.70 -15.01 7.02
CA ALA A 25 16.93 -14.41 6.50
C ALA A 25 18.19 -15.21 6.90
N ILE A 26 18.22 -15.80 8.08
CA ILE A 26 19.35 -16.62 8.53
C ILE A 26 19.43 -17.90 7.69
N ASP A 27 18.29 -18.55 7.46
CA ASP A 27 18.23 -19.83 6.75
C ASP A 27 18.49 -19.64 5.25
N ASP A 28 17.81 -18.71 4.60
CA ASP A 28 17.97 -18.41 3.17
C ASP A 28 19.38 -17.90 2.84
N GLY A 29 19.90 -17.01 3.70
CA GLY A 29 21.24 -16.43 3.56
C GLY A 29 22.37 -17.34 4.03
N LYS A 30 22.05 -18.49 4.64
CA LYS A 30 23.05 -19.41 5.24
C LYS A 30 24.02 -18.68 6.16
N LEU A 31 23.47 -17.81 7.03
CA LEU A 31 24.30 -16.91 7.83
C LEU A 31 24.97 -17.59 9.02
N THR A 32 24.43 -18.73 9.49
CA THR A 32 25.01 -19.48 10.61
C THR A 32 26.41 -20.01 10.26
N GLY A 33 27.34 -19.87 11.20
CA GLY A 33 28.70 -20.35 11.05
C GLY A 33 29.64 -19.44 10.26
N LEU A 34 29.14 -18.31 9.72
CA LEU A 34 30.01 -17.33 9.05
C LEU A 34 31.05 -16.77 10.01
N SER A 35 32.23 -16.45 9.49
CA SER A 35 33.33 -15.90 10.27
C SER A 35 33.09 -14.42 10.55
N LEU A 36 33.12 -14.00 11.83
CA LEU A 36 32.99 -12.60 12.21
C LEU A 36 34.05 -11.67 11.61
N PRO A 37 35.34 -12.08 11.45
CA PRO A 37 36.35 -11.31 10.74
C PRO A 37 36.16 -11.19 9.22
N ASP A 38 35.27 -11.99 8.61
CA ASP A 38 35.03 -11.93 7.17
C ASP A 38 34.66 -10.50 6.73
N LYS A 39 35.39 -9.99 5.73
CA LYS A 39 35.11 -8.65 5.16
C LYS A 39 33.77 -8.56 4.45
N GLN A 40 33.28 -9.69 3.92
CA GLN A 40 31.99 -9.77 3.21
C GLN A 40 30.80 -10.06 4.14
N LEU A 41 31.02 -10.25 5.44
CA LEU A 41 29.98 -10.62 6.39
C LEU A 41 28.79 -9.66 6.34
N LEU A 42 29.05 -8.36 6.39
CA LEU A 42 27.98 -7.34 6.45
C LEU A 42 27.17 -7.31 5.14
N ASP A 43 27.83 -7.52 3.98
CA ASP A 43 27.14 -7.56 2.70
C ASP A 43 26.28 -8.82 2.56
N LYS A 44 26.77 -9.97 3.04
CA LYS A 44 26.01 -11.22 3.09
C LYS A 44 24.78 -11.08 3.98
N VAL A 45 24.94 -10.51 5.17
CA VAL A 45 23.84 -10.24 6.11
C VAL A 45 22.84 -9.28 5.46
N ARG A 46 23.30 -8.17 4.87
CA ARG A 46 22.44 -7.21 4.17
C ARG A 46 21.62 -7.88 3.07
N GLY A 47 22.30 -8.68 2.21
CA GLY A 47 21.65 -9.37 1.10
C GLY A 47 20.58 -10.36 1.57
N ALA A 48 20.84 -11.11 2.64
CA ALA A 48 19.91 -12.09 3.20
C ALA A 48 18.61 -11.44 3.73
N PHE A 49 18.70 -10.23 4.30
CA PHE A 49 17.52 -9.50 4.73
C PHE A 49 16.80 -8.77 3.60
N LEU A 50 17.52 -8.28 2.58
CA LEU A 50 16.92 -7.57 1.45
C LEU A 50 16.00 -8.44 0.59
N VAL A 51 16.21 -9.74 0.55
CA VAL A 51 15.38 -10.67 -0.23
C VAL A 51 14.10 -11.09 0.50
N GLN A 52 13.94 -10.70 1.76
CA GLN A 52 12.73 -11.02 2.52
C GLN A 52 11.56 -10.14 2.09
N ASN A 53 10.41 -10.74 1.78
CA ASN A 53 9.24 -10.08 1.20
C ASN A 53 8.72 -8.88 2.00
N TRP A 54 8.87 -8.92 3.33
CA TRP A 54 8.45 -7.85 4.23
C TRP A 54 9.48 -6.75 4.44
N VAL A 55 10.66 -6.86 3.86
CA VAL A 55 11.73 -5.86 4.02
C VAL A 55 11.70 -4.90 2.83
N ALA A 56 11.37 -3.64 3.10
CA ALA A 56 11.45 -2.58 2.09
C ALA A 56 12.89 -2.15 1.86
N SER A 57 13.68 -2.04 2.93
CA SER A 57 15.11 -1.72 2.84
C SER A 57 15.87 -2.14 4.10
N VAL A 58 17.19 -2.26 3.96
CA VAL A 58 18.12 -2.43 5.08
C VAL A 58 18.90 -1.13 5.23
N SER A 59 18.50 -0.31 6.20
CA SER A 59 19.08 1.02 6.43
C SER A 59 20.53 0.94 6.90
N ARG A 60 20.84 -0.06 7.76
CA ARG A 60 22.17 -0.22 8.34
C ARG A 60 22.46 -1.67 8.67
N VAL A 61 23.70 -2.10 8.43
CA VAL A 61 24.28 -3.31 9.01
C VAL A 61 25.62 -2.93 9.62
N ALA A 62 25.84 -3.29 10.87
CA ALA A 62 27.07 -2.91 11.60
C ALA A 62 27.55 -4.02 12.51
N LYS A 63 28.90 -4.21 12.59
CA LYS A 63 29.49 -5.12 13.57
C LYS A 63 29.41 -4.55 14.96
N ARG A 64 29.17 -5.43 15.94
CA ARG A 64 29.27 -5.19 17.36
C ARG A 64 30.32 -6.09 17.98
N ALA A 65 30.64 -5.86 19.26
CA ALA A 65 31.51 -6.74 20.01
C ALA A 65 30.95 -8.17 20.15
N ASP A 66 29.62 -8.29 20.19
CA ASP A 66 28.87 -9.51 20.43
C ASP A 66 28.06 -9.98 19.21
N GLY A 67 28.23 -9.35 18.04
CA GLY A 67 27.48 -9.76 16.85
C GLY A 67 27.34 -8.72 15.74
N VAL A 68 26.14 -8.67 15.15
CA VAL A 68 25.79 -7.78 14.04
C VAL A 68 24.44 -7.14 14.29
N ASP A 69 24.39 -5.80 14.23
CA ASP A 69 23.13 -5.03 14.20
C ASP A 69 22.61 -4.93 12.77
N VAL A 70 21.31 -5.16 12.59
CA VAL A 70 20.61 -5.00 11.32
C VAL A 70 19.43 -4.08 11.55
N VAL A 71 19.41 -2.93 10.89
CA VAL A 71 18.33 -1.96 10.96
C VAL A 71 17.49 -2.06 9.68
N LEU A 72 16.24 -2.47 9.83
CA LEU A 72 15.29 -2.71 8.74
C LEU A 72 14.26 -1.59 8.64
N VAL A 73 13.77 -1.39 7.43
CA VAL A 73 12.49 -0.73 7.15
C VAL A 73 11.55 -1.83 6.65
N TYR A 74 10.47 -2.05 7.42
CA TYR A 74 9.46 -3.03 7.03
C TYR A 74 8.43 -2.42 6.09
N ARG A 75 7.91 -3.24 5.16
CA ARG A 75 6.76 -2.87 4.34
C ARG A 75 5.52 -2.78 5.22
N ARG A 76 4.67 -1.84 4.89
CA ARG A 76 3.38 -1.64 5.56
C ARG A 76 2.25 -1.87 4.56
N PRO A 77 1.31 -2.78 4.85
CA PRO A 77 0.14 -2.96 3.99
C PRO A 77 -0.73 -1.70 4.01
N VAL A 78 -1.22 -1.29 2.84
CA VAL A 78 -2.09 -0.10 2.69
C VAL A 78 -3.41 -0.44 2.03
N ALA A 79 -3.47 -1.49 1.22
CA ALA A 79 -4.68 -1.89 0.50
C ALA A 79 -4.66 -3.38 0.14
N MET A 80 -5.84 -3.89 -0.25
CA MET A 80 -6.01 -5.17 -0.90
C MET A 80 -6.37 -4.96 -2.37
N VAL A 81 -5.64 -5.60 -3.29
CA VAL A 81 -6.01 -5.58 -4.72
C VAL A 81 -7.02 -6.68 -5.00
N GLU A 82 -8.13 -6.32 -5.64
CA GLU A 82 -9.12 -7.29 -6.13
C GLU A 82 -8.62 -7.92 -7.43
N VAL A 83 -8.28 -9.20 -7.39
CA VAL A 83 -7.95 -10.01 -8.58
C VAL A 83 -9.22 -10.70 -9.07
N ILE A 84 -9.62 -10.39 -10.29
CA ILE A 84 -10.86 -10.91 -10.89
C ILE A 84 -10.56 -12.03 -11.89
N GLN A 85 -9.36 -12.03 -12.48
CA GLN A 85 -8.93 -13.03 -13.47
C GLN A 85 -8.13 -14.16 -12.82
N GLY A 86 -8.35 -15.37 -13.26
CA GLY A 86 -7.75 -16.57 -12.71
C GLY A 86 -8.48 -17.02 -11.46
N GLU A 87 -7.78 -17.22 -10.35
CA GLU A 87 -8.40 -17.46 -9.04
C GLU A 87 -8.79 -16.11 -8.41
N PRO A 88 -10.10 -15.83 -8.29
CA PRO A 88 -10.55 -14.59 -7.66
C PRO A 88 -10.07 -14.51 -6.21
N GLY A 89 -9.53 -13.36 -5.84
CA GLY A 89 -9.00 -13.19 -4.48
C GLY A 89 -8.61 -11.76 -4.17
N LEU A 90 -8.09 -11.58 -2.98
CA LEU A 90 -7.56 -10.32 -2.50
C LEU A 90 -6.09 -10.50 -2.16
N LEU A 91 -5.25 -9.67 -2.74
CA LEU A 91 -3.81 -9.66 -2.49
C LEU A 91 -3.38 -8.35 -1.82
N PRO A 92 -2.70 -8.43 -0.68
CA PRO A 92 -2.23 -7.24 0.04
C PRO A 92 -1.08 -6.57 -0.70
N ILE A 93 -1.06 -5.23 -0.68
CA ILE A 93 0.00 -4.42 -1.25
C ILE A 93 0.45 -3.33 -0.28
N ASP A 94 1.70 -2.90 -0.42
CA ASP A 94 2.22 -1.69 0.22
C ASP A 94 1.99 -0.44 -0.64
N ALA A 95 2.48 0.73 -0.16
CA ALA A 95 2.33 2.02 -0.84
C ALA A 95 3.04 2.10 -2.20
N ASP A 96 4.05 1.26 -2.43
CA ASP A 96 4.79 1.14 -3.68
C ASP A 96 4.19 0.11 -4.64
N ALA A 97 3.00 -0.43 -4.29
CA ALA A 97 2.33 -1.53 -4.97
C ALA A 97 3.19 -2.80 -5.07
N VAL A 98 3.96 -3.09 -4.03
CA VAL A 98 4.62 -4.38 -3.89
C VAL A 98 3.64 -5.39 -3.29
N CYS A 99 3.50 -6.55 -3.93
CA CYS A 99 2.63 -7.62 -3.46
C CYS A 99 3.21 -8.25 -2.19
N LEU A 100 2.42 -8.27 -1.11
CA LEU A 100 2.84 -8.76 0.19
C LEU A 100 2.36 -10.20 0.43
N PRO A 101 2.99 -10.97 1.35
CA PRO A 101 2.57 -12.34 1.67
C PRO A 101 1.13 -12.41 2.19
N PRO A 102 0.17 -12.98 1.43
CA PRO A 102 -1.22 -13.07 1.87
C PRO A 102 -1.42 -14.01 3.06
N GLU A 103 -0.53 -14.96 3.26
CA GLU A 103 -0.55 -15.94 4.36
C GLU A 103 -0.35 -15.29 5.75
N ASP A 104 0.21 -14.09 5.80
CA ASP A 104 0.37 -13.33 7.04
C ASP A 104 -0.92 -12.62 7.47
N PHE A 105 -1.94 -12.58 6.60
CA PHE A 105 -3.22 -11.95 6.90
C PHE A 105 -4.27 -12.96 7.33
N ASP A 106 -5.06 -12.60 8.35
CA ASP A 106 -6.26 -13.34 8.69
C ASP A 106 -7.39 -12.94 7.73
N PRO A 107 -8.23 -13.87 7.24
CA PRO A 107 -9.37 -13.53 6.40
C PRO A 107 -10.30 -12.46 7.01
N THR A 108 -10.37 -12.37 8.34
CA THR A 108 -11.18 -11.35 9.05
C THR A 108 -10.57 -9.95 8.97
N GLN A 109 -9.28 -9.83 8.70
CA GLN A 109 -8.57 -8.55 8.60
C GLN A 109 -8.67 -7.90 7.21
N VAL A 110 -9.21 -8.62 6.23
CA VAL A 110 -9.30 -8.14 4.84
C VAL A 110 -10.14 -6.85 4.73
N ASP A 111 -11.19 -6.74 5.56
CA ASP A 111 -12.04 -5.55 5.62
C ASP A 111 -11.41 -4.38 6.42
N ASP A 112 -10.20 -4.58 6.95
CA ASP A 112 -9.42 -3.51 7.56
C ASP A 112 -8.67 -2.65 6.53
N PHE A 113 -8.74 -3.02 5.25
CA PHE A 113 -8.07 -2.35 4.16
C PHE A 113 -9.03 -1.89 3.08
N LEU A 114 -8.73 -0.74 2.48
CA LEU A 114 -9.37 -0.32 1.23
C LEU A 114 -9.02 -1.30 0.12
N ARG A 115 -9.95 -1.48 -0.80
CA ARG A 115 -9.73 -2.32 -1.98
C ARG A 115 -9.30 -1.46 -3.16
N VAL A 116 -8.30 -1.92 -3.89
CA VAL A 116 -7.88 -1.32 -5.17
C VAL A 116 -8.33 -2.23 -6.29
N MET A 117 -8.97 -1.66 -7.29
CA MET A 117 -9.46 -2.39 -8.45
C MET A 117 -8.97 -1.75 -9.75
N ALA A 118 -8.39 -2.58 -10.61
CA ALA A 118 -8.09 -2.25 -11.99
C ALA A 118 -8.48 -3.44 -12.88
N ASP A 119 -9.29 -3.18 -13.90
CA ASP A 119 -9.78 -4.23 -14.80
C ASP A 119 -8.62 -4.98 -15.47
N ASN A 120 -8.71 -6.30 -15.47
CA ASN A 120 -7.72 -7.18 -16.10
C ASN A 120 -6.29 -6.98 -15.57
N SER A 121 -6.12 -6.67 -14.28
CA SER A 121 -4.82 -6.56 -13.62
C SER A 121 -4.56 -7.79 -12.74
N GLY A 122 -3.33 -8.28 -12.79
CA GLY A 122 -2.80 -9.33 -11.93
C GLY A 122 -1.33 -9.07 -11.65
N PRO A 123 -0.74 -9.69 -10.61
CA PRO A 123 0.67 -9.50 -10.27
C PRO A 123 1.57 -9.98 -11.41
N ALA A 124 2.54 -9.15 -11.81
CA ALA A 124 3.49 -9.47 -12.88
C ALA A 124 4.62 -10.41 -12.42
N GLY A 125 4.80 -10.59 -11.11
CA GLY A 125 5.87 -11.37 -10.52
C GLY A 125 5.49 -12.04 -9.21
N PRO A 126 6.46 -12.68 -8.53
CA PRO A 126 6.23 -13.33 -7.26
C PRO A 126 5.93 -12.34 -6.14
N ILE A 127 5.44 -12.86 -5.00
CA ILE A 127 5.28 -12.11 -3.75
C ILE A 127 6.60 -11.40 -3.40
N GLY A 128 6.52 -10.19 -2.87
CA GLY A 128 7.66 -9.34 -2.55
C GLY A 128 8.13 -8.46 -3.72
N THR A 129 7.51 -8.56 -4.90
CA THR A 129 7.85 -7.73 -6.07
C THR A 129 6.75 -6.73 -6.42
N TYR A 130 7.12 -5.71 -7.19
CA TYR A 130 6.19 -4.72 -7.72
C TYR A 130 5.09 -5.40 -8.56
N TRP A 131 3.86 -4.94 -8.42
CA TRP A 131 2.68 -5.51 -9.09
C TRP A 131 2.78 -5.50 -10.63
N GLY A 132 3.49 -4.52 -11.21
CA GLY A 132 3.67 -4.40 -12.64
C GLY A 132 2.59 -3.57 -13.35
N ASP A 133 1.72 -2.89 -12.62
CA ASP A 133 0.63 -2.08 -13.18
C ASP A 133 0.57 -0.70 -12.49
N GLU A 134 0.77 0.37 -13.25
CA GLU A 134 0.75 1.74 -12.74
C GLU A 134 -0.63 2.16 -12.19
N ARG A 135 -1.71 1.50 -12.65
CA ARG A 135 -3.05 1.71 -12.09
C ARG A 135 -3.13 1.23 -10.64
N ILE A 136 -2.51 0.12 -10.34
CA ILE A 136 -2.43 -0.40 -8.97
C ILE A 136 -1.52 0.49 -8.12
N ARG A 137 -0.39 0.95 -8.68
CA ARG A 137 0.51 1.88 -7.98
C ARG A 137 -0.19 3.18 -7.58
N GLY A 138 -0.92 3.80 -8.50
CA GLY A 138 -1.69 5.02 -8.21
C GLY A 138 -2.76 4.77 -7.14
N GLY A 139 -3.49 3.66 -7.24
CA GLY A 139 -4.45 3.25 -6.20
C GLY A 139 -3.82 3.01 -4.83
N ALA A 140 -2.65 2.35 -4.79
CA ALA A 140 -1.88 2.12 -3.56
C ALA A 140 -1.43 3.44 -2.92
N SER A 141 -0.95 4.40 -3.72
CA SER A 141 -0.55 5.72 -3.22
C SER A 141 -1.73 6.50 -2.63
N ILE A 142 -2.91 6.42 -3.23
CA ILE A 142 -4.14 7.02 -2.71
C ILE A 142 -4.57 6.33 -1.40
N ALA A 143 -4.54 4.99 -1.35
CA ALA A 143 -4.85 4.22 -0.14
C ALA A 143 -3.92 4.60 1.02
N ALA A 144 -2.62 4.79 0.75
CA ALA A 144 -1.66 5.23 1.75
C ALA A 144 -2.02 6.60 2.34
N GLN A 145 -2.48 7.56 1.51
CA GLN A 145 -2.97 8.86 1.99
C GLN A 145 -4.24 8.71 2.83
N LEU A 146 -5.21 7.95 2.34
CA LEU A 146 -6.48 7.71 3.05
C LEU A 146 -6.28 6.96 4.37
N SER A 147 -5.23 6.16 4.53
CA SER A 147 -4.91 5.46 5.77
C SER A 147 -4.61 6.38 6.95
N THR A 148 -4.35 7.66 6.70
CA THR A 148 -4.19 8.70 7.74
C THR A 148 -5.50 9.19 8.33
N LEU A 149 -6.63 8.84 7.71
CA LEU A 149 -7.99 9.21 8.12
C LEU A 149 -8.74 7.99 8.68
N PRO A 150 -9.81 8.21 9.44
CA PRO A 150 -10.74 7.17 9.84
C PRO A 150 -11.67 6.78 8.66
N TRP A 151 -11.09 6.33 7.56
CA TRP A 151 -11.78 6.09 6.29
C TRP A 151 -12.96 5.11 6.40
N LYS A 152 -12.96 4.20 7.38
CA LYS A 152 -14.10 3.32 7.67
C LYS A 152 -15.31 4.10 8.15
N GLN A 153 -15.10 5.17 8.93
CA GLN A 153 -16.19 6.05 9.39
C GLN A 153 -16.76 6.89 8.24
N LEU A 154 -15.97 7.06 7.18
CA LEU A 154 -16.41 7.70 5.93
C LEU A 154 -17.07 6.72 4.97
N ASP A 155 -17.30 5.48 5.40
CA ASP A 155 -17.89 4.39 4.60
C ASP A 155 -17.16 4.10 3.27
N LEU A 156 -15.91 4.53 3.15
CA LEU A 156 -15.09 4.24 1.98
C LEU A 156 -14.83 2.73 1.90
N TYR A 157 -14.81 2.22 0.68
CA TYR A 157 -14.67 0.80 0.46
C TYR A 157 -13.63 0.46 -0.60
N ARG A 158 -13.68 1.19 -1.74
CA ARG A 158 -12.86 0.84 -2.92
C ARG A 158 -12.27 2.08 -3.57
N ILE A 159 -11.10 1.89 -4.16
CA ILE A 159 -10.43 2.81 -5.08
C ILE A 159 -10.40 2.12 -6.43
N ARG A 160 -10.95 2.76 -7.47
CA ARG A 160 -10.95 2.21 -8.82
C ARG A 160 -10.35 3.20 -9.81
N THR A 161 -9.72 2.69 -10.85
CA THR A 161 -9.35 3.51 -12.00
C THR A 161 -10.60 3.98 -12.74
N ARG A 162 -10.64 5.26 -13.04
CA ARG A 162 -11.65 5.84 -13.92
C ARG A 162 -11.25 5.55 -15.35
N THR A 163 -12.11 4.86 -16.09
CA THR A 163 -11.96 4.67 -17.53
C THR A 163 -12.31 5.97 -18.23
N SER A 164 -11.33 6.84 -18.45
CA SER A 164 -11.46 7.89 -19.46
C SER A 164 -11.41 7.20 -20.81
N GLY A 165 -12.32 7.53 -21.74
CA GLY A 165 -12.51 6.88 -23.05
C GLY A 165 -11.33 6.94 -24.03
N GLY A 166 -10.10 6.84 -23.53
CA GLY A 166 -8.84 6.73 -24.26
C GLY A 166 -8.29 5.31 -24.23
N SER A 167 -7.54 4.95 -25.25
CA SER A 167 -6.90 3.65 -25.44
C SER A 167 -6.12 3.20 -24.21
N ARG A 168 -6.22 1.90 -23.86
CA ARG A 168 -5.43 1.26 -22.81
C ARG A 168 -3.94 1.60 -22.96
N GLY A 169 -3.34 2.21 -21.94
CA GLY A 169 -1.89 2.21 -21.74
C GLY A 169 -1.14 3.53 -21.85
N GLU A 170 -1.76 4.65 -22.19
CA GLU A 170 -1.05 5.93 -22.33
C GLU A 170 -1.64 7.02 -21.45
N GLY A 171 -0.85 7.47 -20.49
CA GLY A 171 -1.12 8.66 -19.68
C GLY A 171 -1.41 8.40 -18.20
N PRO A 172 -1.42 9.46 -17.40
CA PRO A 172 -1.75 9.36 -16.00
C PRO A 172 -3.21 8.92 -15.81
N TYR A 173 -3.43 7.96 -14.92
CA TYR A 173 -4.76 7.43 -14.63
C TYR A 173 -5.47 8.30 -13.60
N GLN A 174 -6.78 8.52 -13.78
CA GLN A 174 -7.65 9.11 -12.78
C GLN A 174 -8.34 8.04 -11.94
N TYR A 175 -8.74 8.41 -10.73
CA TYR A 175 -9.32 7.50 -9.75
C TYR A 175 -10.61 8.03 -9.18
N ASP A 176 -11.51 7.10 -8.86
CA ASP A 176 -12.68 7.33 -8.04
C ASP A 176 -12.54 6.56 -6.74
N LEU A 177 -12.98 7.17 -5.63
CA LEU A 177 -13.28 6.46 -4.41
C LEU A 177 -14.74 6.02 -4.45
N VAL A 178 -15.03 4.87 -3.88
CA VAL A 178 -16.39 4.30 -3.86
C VAL A 178 -16.72 3.92 -2.41
N THR A 179 -17.88 4.35 -1.94
CA THR A 179 -18.41 3.92 -0.64
C THR A 179 -19.08 2.54 -0.75
N ARG A 180 -19.43 1.92 0.39
CA ARG A 180 -20.19 0.66 0.41
C ARG A 180 -21.55 0.78 -0.26
N ASP A 181 -22.18 1.94 -0.18
CA ASP A 181 -23.47 2.25 -0.82
C ASP A 181 -23.34 2.74 -2.28
N LEU A 182 -22.16 2.54 -2.88
CA LEU A 182 -21.85 2.86 -4.27
C LEU A 182 -21.92 4.36 -4.60
N PHE A 183 -21.75 5.24 -3.61
CA PHE A 183 -21.55 6.66 -3.86
C PHE A 183 -20.16 6.89 -4.45
N LEU A 184 -20.09 7.68 -5.54
CA LEU A 184 -18.86 7.95 -6.26
C LEU A 184 -18.25 9.27 -5.81
N ILE A 185 -16.93 9.24 -5.62
CA ILE A 185 -16.14 10.40 -5.23
C ILE A 185 -14.97 10.49 -6.21
N HIS A 186 -14.96 11.53 -7.04
CA HIS A 186 -13.90 11.77 -7.99
C HIS A 186 -12.66 12.27 -7.24
N TRP A 187 -11.65 11.42 -7.17
CA TRP A 187 -10.35 11.76 -6.60
C TRP A 187 -9.47 12.51 -7.60
N GLY A 188 -9.53 12.15 -8.89
CA GLY A 188 -8.62 12.65 -9.92
C GLY A 188 -7.30 11.86 -9.96
N PHE A 189 -6.18 12.56 -10.16
CA PHE A 189 -4.86 11.94 -10.28
C PHE A 189 -4.27 11.54 -8.93
N PRO A 190 -3.36 10.54 -8.91
CA PRO A 190 -2.73 10.08 -7.67
C PRO A 190 -1.77 11.13 -7.09
N PRO A 191 -1.41 11.01 -5.80
CA PRO A 191 -0.51 11.93 -5.12
C PRO A 191 0.80 12.16 -5.88
N GLY A 192 1.16 13.44 -6.11
CA GLY A 192 2.36 13.85 -6.82
C GLY A 192 2.26 13.77 -8.35
N GLN A 193 1.07 13.45 -8.89
CA GLN A 193 0.78 13.42 -10.33
C GLN A 193 -0.44 14.30 -10.67
N GLU A 194 -0.85 15.15 -9.75
CA GLU A 194 -2.00 16.04 -9.94
C GLU A 194 -1.79 16.92 -11.19
N ALA A 195 -2.87 17.15 -11.95
CA ALA A 195 -2.85 18.04 -13.10
C ALA A 195 -2.73 19.51 -12.66
N ASP A 196 -2.32 20.37 -13.59
CA ASP A 196 -2.29 21.82 -13.35
C ASP A 196 -3.69 22.33 -12.95
N GLY A 197 -3.78 22.95 -11.79
CA GLY A 197 -5.04 23.45 -11.24
C GLY A 197 -5.88 22.42 -10.48
N GLU A 198 -5.41 21.19 -10.36
CA GLU A 198 -6.03 20.17 -9.51
C GLU A 198 -5.61 20.34 -8.04
N ALA A 199 -6.53 20.04 -7.12
CA ALA A 199 -6.25 20.02 -5.69
C ALA A 199 -5.17 18.99 -5.34
N SER A 200 -4.25 19.33 -4.45
CA SER A 200 -3.27 18.37 -3.94
C SER A 200 -3.95 17.25 -3.14
N ALA A 201 -3.28 16.10 -2.99
CA ALA A 201 -3.79 14.98 -2.21
C ALA A 201 -4.19 15.40 -0.78
N SER A 202 -3.38 16.24 -0.12
CA SER A 202 -3.70 16.76 1.23
C SER A 202 -4.94 17.66 1.24
N THR A 203 -5.12 18.48 0.20
CA THR A 203 -6.30 19.33 0.02
C THR A 203 -7.55 18.46 -0.21
N LYS A 204 -7.47 17.44 -1.05
CA LYS A 204 -8.58 16.49 -1.28
C LYS A 204 -8.99 15.77 0.00
N LEU A 205 -8.04 15.35 0.84
CA LEU A 205 -8.34 14.75 2.13
C LEU A 205 -9.08 15.74 3.05
N ALA A 206 -8.63 17.00 3.11
CA ALA A 206 -9.30 18.03 3.91
C ALA A 206 -10.72 18.30 3.39
N HIS A 207 -10.93 18.37 2.07
CA HIS A 207 -12.25 18.54 1.45
C HIS A 207 -13.17 17.37 1.76
N LEU A 208 -12.67 16.13 1.72
CA LEU A 208 -13.43 14.93 2.03
C LEU A 208 -13.93 14.94 3.48
N VAL A 209 -13.05 15.27 4.43
CA VAL A 209 -13.39 15.35 5.86
C VAL A 209 -14.40 16.47 6.10
N THR A 210 -14.14 17.67 5.58
CA THR A 210 -15.04 18.82 5.72
C THR A 210 -16.43 18.54 5.14
N PHE A 211 -16.48 17.85 4.00
CA PHE A 211 -17.76 17.47 3.40
C PHE A 211 -18.52 16.48 4.29
N ALA A 212 -17.84 15.44 4.79
CA ALA A 212 -18.45 14.45 5.68
C ALA A 212 -18.96 15.07 7.00
N GLU A 213 -18.20 15.99 7.60
CA GLU A 213 -18.62 16.72 8.80
C GLU A 213 -19.85 17.58 8.55
N LYS A 214 -19.91 18.28 7.43
CA LYS A 214 -21.03 19.16 7.07
C LYS A 214 -22.33 18.39 6.79
N HIS A 215 -22.25 17.24 6.18
CA HIS A 215 -23.40 16.43 5.77
C HIS A 215 -23.69 15.26 6.72
N GLY A 216 -22.88 15.09 7.79
CA GLY A 216 -22.99 14.00 8.77
C GLY A 216 -22.61 12.62 8.24
N SER A 217 -22.47 12.47 6.92
CA SER A 217 -22.10 11.22 6.24
C SER A 217 -21.74 11.52 4.77
N LEU A 218 -20.99 10.64 4.12
CA LEU A 218 -20.83 10.64 2.65
C LEU A 218 -22.03 9.99 1.95
N VAL A 219 -22.94 9.40 2.73
CA VAL A 219 -24.11 8.64 2.25
C VAL A 219 -25.36 9.20 2.90
N GLY A 220 -26.26 9.80 2.08
CA GLY A 220 -27.51 10.38 2.57
C GLY A 220 -28.47 10.69 1.42
N GLU A 221 -29.73 10.98 1.76
CA GLU A 221 -30.73 11.39 0.75
C GLU A 221 -30.31 12.67 0.02
N ASP A 222 -29.56 13.55 0.68
CA ASP A 222 -29.11 14.85 0.14
C ASP A 222 -28.12 14.69 -1.03
N VAL A 223 -27.40 13.54 -1.10
CA VAL A 223 -26.42 13.26 -2.15
C VAL A 223 -26.90 12.26 -3.19
N LYS A 224 -28.14 11.79 -3.04
CA LYS A 224 -28.72 10.80 -3.96
C LYS A 224 -28.76 11.28 -5.41
N GLY A 225 -28.21 10.46 -6.33
CA GLY A 225 -28.12 10.80 -7.74
C GLY A 225 -27.03 11.82 -8.08
N GLN A 226 -26.15 12.12 -7.16
CA GLN A 226 -25.01 12.99 -7.34
C GLN A 226 -23.69 12.21 -7.10
N GLU A 227 -22.59 12.83 -7.45
CA GLU A 227 -21.23 12.35 -7.21
C GLU A 227 -20.45 13.50 -6.58
N LEU A 228 -19.43 13.20 -5.75
CA LEU A 228 -18.59 14.22 -5.13
C LEU A 228 -17.33 14.42 -5.95
N ASP A 229 -17.00 15.65 -6.28
CA ASP A 229 -15.76 16.00 -6.96
C ASP A 229 -14.81 16.69 -5.95
N LEU A 230 -13.62 16.11 -5.77
CA LEU A 230 -12.55 16.59 -4.89
C LEU A 230 -11.43 17.31 -5.67
N THR A 231 -11.50 17.35 -6.99
CA THR A 231 -10.40 17.84 -7.83
C THR A 231 -10.24 19.36 -7.82
N ASP A 232 -11.28 20.11 -7.46
CA ASP A 232 -11.24 21.56 -7.39
C ASP A 232 -10.47 22.04 -6.14
N PRO A 233 -9.43 22.90 -6.28
CA PRO A 233 -8.71 23.45 -5.15
C PRO A 233 -9.57 24.31 -4.21
N GLN A 234 -10.68 24.85 -4.69
CA GLN A 234 -11.56 25.74 -3.93
C GLN A 234 -12.51 25.00 -2.97
N GLY A 235 -12.75 23.72 -3.19
CA GLY A 235 -13.59 22.89 -2.33
C GLY A 235 -14.25 21.71 -3.04
N ALA A 236 -14.77 20.80 -2.23
CA ALA A 236 -15.55 19.68 -2.74
C ALA A 236 -16.88 20.16 -3.34
N ARG A 237 -17.27 19.56 -4.47
CA ARG A 237 -18.51 19.91 -5.19
C ARG A 237 -19.35 18.69 -5.47
N LEU A 238 -20.66 18.80 -5.24
CA LEU A 238 -21.60 17.81 -5.73
C LEU A 238 -21.88 18.07 -7.23
N VAL A 239 -21.70 17.03 -8.04
CA VAL A 239 -21.98 17.03 -9.49
C VAL A 239 -23.08 16.02 -9.80
N ARG A 240 -23.91 16.32 -10.79
CA ARG A 240 -24.94 15.36 -11.20
C ARG A 240 -24.29 14.16 -11.89
N ARG A 241 -24.79 13.00 -11.57
CA ARG A 241 -24.39 11.77 -12.27
C ARG A 241 -24.83 11.89 -13.74
N PRO A 242 -23.92 11.63 -14.72
CA PRO A 242 -24.22 11.73 -16.14
C PRO A 242 -25.28 10.73 -16.60
#